data_cb683e0d77e641292d20ab236aa10710
#
_entry.id   cb683e0d77e641292d20ab236aa10710
#
_cell.length_a   1.000
_cell.length_b   1.000
_cell.length_c   1.000
_cell.angle_alpha   90.00
_cell.angle_beta   90.00
_cell.angle_gamma   90.00
#
_symmetry.space_group_name_H-M   'P 1'
#
loop_
_entity.id
_entity.type
_entity.pdbx_description
1 polymer ?
#
loop_
_entity_poly.entity_id
_entity_poly.type
_entity_poly.pdbx_seq_one_letter_code
_entity_poly.pdbx_strand_id
1 'polypeptide(L)'
;MAKKAIKKAAKKAVKKKAVKAKKASAPAIKLHPSIDKGIAKAGAKNFAGGTLTCNCTTDPVTVVLHSQSAHNHACGCTKCWKPDGAVVSVVAVVPSDKVEITANGHKLHVVDPSALILRHACSGCGAHMHGPVRREGHPFQGLTFVHTELSKQKGWSPPGFAAFVSSLIESGTPPSKMPAIRKRLKALGLEPYDALNPGLMDYLATAAAKKSGAYREA
;
A
#
# COMPACT_ATOMS: atom_id res chain seq x y z
N MET A 1 -66.58 57.54 32.22
CA MET A 1 -65.43 56.86 32.85
C MET A 1 -65.15 55.60 32.04
N ALA A 2 -64.10 55.62 31.23
CA ALA A 2 -63.76 54.55 30.26
C ALA A 2 -62.62 53.63 30.81
N LYS A 3 -62.90 52.36 30.90
CA LYS A 3 -61.85 51.34 31.25
C LYS A 3 -61.22 50.85 29.96
N LYS A 4 -59.91 51.16 29.75
CA LYS A 4 -59.11 50.66 28.67
C LYS A 4 -58.71 49.17 28.97
N ALA A 5 -59.10 48.30 28.05
CA ALA A 5 -58.59 46.88 28.03
C ALA A 5 -57.29 46.84 27.32
N ILE A 6 -56.23 46.33 27.99
CA ILE A 6 -54.90 46.15 27.45
C ILE A 6 -54.85 44.75 26.82
N LYS A 7 -54.71 44.67 25.47
CA LYS A 7 -54.45 43.43 24.74
C LYS A 7 -52.98 43.09 24.85
N LYS A 8 -52.67 41.97 25.52
CA LYS A 8 -51.35 41.36 25.59
C LYS A 8 -51.10 40.59 24.30
N ALA A 9 -50.26 41.09 23.42
CA ALA A 9 -49.81 40.39 22.23
C ALA A 9 -48.72 39.38 22.61
N ALA A 10 -48.99 38.11 22.45
CA ALA A 10 -48.04 37.04 22.65
C ALA A 10 -47.08 36.98 21.45
N LYS A 11 -45.82 37.35 21.63
CA LYS A 11 -44.75 37.14 20.65
C LYS A 11 -44.42 35.63 20.56
N LYS A 12 -44.86 34.97 19.50
CA LYS A 12 -44.46 33.61 19.13
C LYS A 12 -43.02 33.65 18.61
N ALA A 13 -42.04 33.21 19.40
CA ALA A 13 -40.68 33.08 18.96
C ALA A 13 -40.56 31.86 18.02
N VAL A 14 -40.38 32.15 16.73
CA VAL A 14 -40.05 31.12 15.73
C VAL A 14 -38.59 30.72 15.91
N LYS A 15 -38.33 29.59 16.55
CA LYS A 15 -37.00 28.94 16.58
C LYS A 15 -36.66 28.50 15.15
N LYS A 16 -35.84 29.26 14.44
CA LYS A 16 -35.17 28.79 13.21
C LYS A 16 -34.19 27.67 13.61
N LYS A 17 -34.56 26.42 13.37
CA LYS A 17 -33.62 25.30 13.35
C LYS A 17 -32.68 25.52 12.16
N ALA A 18 -31.42 25.90 12.44
CA ALA A 18 -30.35 25.90 11.46
C ALA A 18 -30.07 24.45 11.07
N VAL A 19 -30.57 24.03 9.91
CA VAL A 19 -30.18 22.78 9.27
C VAL A 19 -28.73 22.98 8.84
N LYS A 20 -27.79 22.40 9.63
CA LYS A 20 -26.40 22.27 9.19
C LYS A 20 -26.39 21.39 7.96
N ALA A 21 -26.34 22.01 6.78
CA ALA A 21 -26.08 21.30 5.53
C ALA A 21 -24.74 20.54 5.72
N LYS A 22 -24.79 19.21 5.74
CA LYS A 22 -23.59 18.37 5.64
C LYS A 22 -22.95 18.74 4.31
N LYS A 23 -21.82 19.48 4.37
CA LYS A 23 -20.98 19.75 3.22
C LYS A 23 -20.64 18.39 2.62
N ALA A 24 -21.16 18.08 1.44
CA ALA A 24 -20.82 16.86 0.72
C ALA A 24 -19.30 16.85 0.58
N SER A 25 -18.63 15.92 1.26
CA SER A 25 -17.19 15.76 1.14
C SER A 25 -16.90 15.34 -0.29
N ALA A 26 -15.96 16.01 -0.95
CA ALA A 26 -15.46 15.58 -2.25
C ALA A 26 -15.16 14.07 -2.21
N PRO A 27 -15.42 13.31 -3.28
CA PRO A 27 -15.20 11.87 -3.29
C PRO A 27 -13.76 11.56 -2.87
N ALA A 28 -13.61 10.62 -1.95
CA ALA A 28 -12.29 10.26 -1.42
C ALA A 28 -11.42 9.74 -2.57
N ILE A 29 -10.16 10.21 -2.63
CA ILE A 29 -9.18 9.72 -3.61
C ILE A 29 -9.02 8.21 -3.42
N LYS A 30 -9.23 7.45 -4.48
CA LYS A 30 -8.95 6.03 -4.54
C LYS A 30 -7.44 5.83 -4.69
N LEU A 31 -6.86 5.01 -3.84
CA LEU A 31 -5.42 4.70 -3.85
C LEU A 31 -5.16 3.29 -4.37
N HIS A 32 -5.87 2.30 -3.81
CA HIS A 32 -5.73 0.90 -4.18
C HIS A 32 -6.92 0.09 -3.62
N PRO A 33 -7.49 -0.86 -4.40
CA PRO A 33 -8.68 -1.63 -3.98
C PRO A 33 -8.54 -2.33 -2.63
N SER A 34 -7.34 -2.82 -2.29
CA SER A 34 -7.11 -3.57 -1.04
C SER A 34 -7.04 -2.70 0.22
N ILE A 35 -6.82 -1.38 0.09
CA ILE A 35 -6.65 -0.47 1.24
C ILE A 35 -7.72 0.62 1.31
N ASP A 36 -8.44 0.90 0.22
CA ASP A 36 -9.40 2.03 0.17
C ASP A 36 -10.56 1.89 1.16
N LYS A 37 -10.93 0.66 1.50
CA LYS A 37 -11.99 0.34 2.48
C LYS A 37 -11.49 0.32 3.92
N GLY A 38 -10.21 0.56 4.14
CA GLY A 38 -9.53 0.50 5.42
C GLY A 38 -8.46 -0.60 5.47
N ILE A 39 -7.61 -0.53 6.47
CA ILE A 39 -6.48 -1.44 6.67
C ILE A 39 -6.68 -2.17 7.99
N ALA A 40 -6.45 -3.49 8.00
CA ALA A 40 -6.47 -4.28 9.22
C ALA A 40 -5.41 -3.78 10.22
N LYS A 41 -5.67 -3.90 11.52
CA LYS A 41 -4.70 -3.45 12.54
C LYS A 41 -3.47 -4.35 12.63
N ALA A 42 -3.61 -5.64 12.36
CA ALA A 42 -2.54 -6.62 12.40
C ALA A 42 -2.85 -7.79 11.46
N GLY A 43 -1.83 -8.53 11.07
CA GLY A 43 -1.97 -9.83 10.44
C GLY A 43 -2.45 -10.90 11.44
N ALA A 44 -2.91 -12.04 10.94
CA ALA A 44 -3.31 -13.14 11.80
C ALA A 44 -2.07 -13.74 12.50
N LYS A 45 -2.20 -14.05 13.78
CA LYS A 45 -1.21 -14.83 14.52
C LYS A 45 -1.09 -16.23 13.87
N ASN A 46 0.13 -16.75 13.76
CA ASN A 46 0.41 -18.07 13.18
C ASN A 46 -0.07 -18.24 11.73
N PHE A 47 -0.14 -17.16 10.96
CA PHE A 47 -0.48 -17.24 9.55
C PHE A 47 0.68 -17.88 8.77
N ALA A 48 0.40 -19.08 8.24
CA ALA A 48 1.43 -19.92 7.59
C ALA A 48 1.76 -19.48 6.15
N GLY A 49 1.12 -18.45 5.64
CA GLY A 49 1.24 -18.03 4.24
C GLY A 49 -0.01 -18.34 3.42
N GLY A 50 0.13 -18.34 2.11
CA GLY A 50 -1.01 -18.58 1.21
C GLY A 50 -0.59 -18.56 -0.26
N THR A 51 -1.57 -18.68 -1.15
CA THR A 51 -1.36 -18.75 -2.58
C THR A 51 -1.65 -17.42 -3.25
N LEU A 52 -0.71 -16.91 -4.02
CA LEU A 52 -0.91 -15.83 -4.98
C LEU A 52 -1.39 -16.42 -6.29
N THR A 53 -2.38 -15.78 -6.90
CA THR A 53 -2.93 -16.18 -8.21
C THR A 53 -2.96 -14.96 -9.13
N CYS A 54 -2.40 -15.05 -10.31
CA CYS A 54 -2.46 -13.96 -11.27
C CYS A 54 -3.90 -13.74 -11.78
N ASN A 55 -4.12 -12.66 -12.54
CA ASN A 55 -5.45 -12.23 -12.98
C ASN A 55 -5.95 -12.93 -14.24
N CYS A 56 -5.24 -13.95 -14.78
CA CYS A 56 -5.69 -14.71 -15.92
C CYS A 56 -6.91 -15.55 -15.55
N THR A 57 -7.92 -15.60 -16.43
CA THR A 57 -9.13 -16.42 -16.25
C THR A 57 -8.89 -17.89 -16.56
N THR A 58 -7.97 -18.19 -17.48
CA THR A 58 -7.51 -19.54 -17.87
C THR A 58 -6.05 -19.70 -17.52
N ASP A 59 -5.68 -20.87 -17.01
CA ASP A 59 -4.31 -21.24 -16.67
C ASP A 59 -3.55 -20.16 -15.88
N PRO A 60 -4.09 -19.72 -14.73
CA PRO A 60 -3.43 -18.70 -13.94
C PRO A 60 -2.09 -19.19 -13.40
N VAL A 61 -1.10 -18.30 -13.34
CA VAL A 61 0.12 -18.54 -12.59
C VAL A 61 -0.23 -18.58 -11.12
N THR A 62 0.26 -19.59 -10.40
CA THR A 62 0.14 -19.67 -8.94
C THR A 62 1.50 -19.76 -8.29
N VAL A 63 1.65 -19.00 -7.18
CA VAL A 63 2.84 -18.96 -6.34
C VAL A 63 2.41 -19.15 -4.90
N VAL A 64 2.91 -20.20 -4.25
CA VAL A 64 2.66 -20.46 -2.83
C VAL A 64 3.74 -19.78 -2.00
N LEU A 65 3.31 -19.09 -0.95
CA LEU A 65 4.17 -18.47 0.05
C LEU A 65 4.00 -19.26 1.36
N HIS A 66 5.09 -19.81 1.86
CA HIS A 66 5.12 -20.66 3.06
C HIS A 66 5.50 -19.88 4.32
N SER A 67 5.15 -18.59 4.37
CA SER A 67 5.39 -17.73 5.54
C SER A 67 4.46 -16.53 5.57
N GLN A 68 4.36 -15.90 6.74
CA GLN A 68 3.78 -14.57 6.88
C GLN A 68 4.64 -13.54 6.12
N SER A 69 4.01 -12.52 5.56
CA SER A 69 4.68 -11.38 4.94
C SER A 69 5.19 -10.38 5.98
N ALA A 70 6.30 -9.70 5.64
CA ALA A 70 6.88 -8.62 6.44
C ALA A 70 7.01 -7.33 5.62
N HIS A 71 7.25 -6.21 6.31
CA HIS A 71 7.49 -4.89 5.72
C HIS A 71 6.48 -4.50 4.62
N ASN A 72 5.22 -4.92 4.77
CA ASN A 72 4.17 -4.57 3.83
C ASN A 72 3.95 -3.05 3.82
N HIS A 73 3.84 -2.47 2.63
CA HIS A 73 3.72 -1.03 2.45
C HIS A 73 2.98 -0.65 1.17
N ALA A 74 2.40 0.54 1.16
CA ALA A 74 1.91 1.15 -0.06
C ALA A 74 3.10 1.80 -0.80
N CYS A 75 3.34 1.44 -2.06
CA CYS A 75 4.50 1.89 -2.83
C CYS A 75 4.09 2.79 -3.99
N GLY A 76 4.66 4.00 -4.04
CA GLY A 76 4.48 4.96 -5.13
C GLY A 76 5.43 4.78 -6.31
N CYS A 77 6.47 3.92 -6.20
CA CYS A 77 7.52 3.83 -7.22
C CYS A 77 6.97 3.41 -8.59
N THR A 78 7.67 3.80 -9.66
CA THR A 78 7.27 3.52 -11.04
C THR A 78 7.46 2.06 -11.45
N LYS A 79 8.26 1.29 -10.70
CA LYS A 79 8.64 -0.08 -11.05
C LYS A 79 7.74 -1.16 -10.43
N CYS A 80 6.92 -0.82 -9.45
CA CYS A 80 5.99 -1.75 -8.82
C CYS A 80 4.71 -1.88 -9.64
N TRP A 81 4.25 -3.11 -9.82
CA TRP A 81 2.95 -3.37 -10.44
C TRP A 81 1.81 -2.75 -9.63
N LYS A 82 0.83 -2.25 -10.33
CA LYS A 82 -0.41 -1.69 -9.77
C LYS A 82 -1.58 -2.30 -10.52
N PRO A 83 -2.62 -2.79 -9.82
CA PRO A 83 -3.84 -3.22 -10.49
C PRO A 83 -4.56 -2.02 -11.13
N ASP A 84 -5.44 -2.28 -12.07
CA ASP A 84 -6.19 -1.24 -12.79
C ASP A 84 -6.87 -0.26 -11.85
N GLY A 85 -6.67 1.03 -12.11
CA GLY A 85 -7.21 2.13 -11.32
C GLY A 85 -6.51 2.38 -9.98
N ALA A 86 -5.47 1.62 -9.62
CA ALA A 86 -4.67 1.88 -8.44
C ALA A 86 -3.63 2.98 -8.70
N VAL A 87 -3.45 3.87 -7.71
CA VAL A 87 -2.44 4.93 -7.71
C VAL A 87 -1.15 4.43 -7.08
N VAL A 88 -1.24 3.63 -6.02
CA VAL A 88 -0.12 2.98 -5.35
C VAL A 88 -0.15 1.47 -5.59
N SER A 89 0.99 0.81 -5.41
CA SER A 89 1.11 -0.63 -5.29
C SER A 89 1.02 -1.03 -3.82
N VAL A 90 0.65 -2.27 -3.51
CA VAL A 90 0.79 -2.86 -2.16
C VAL A 90 1.82 -3.97 -2.23
N VAL A 91 2.93 -3.80 -1.53
CA VAL A 91 4.11 -4.66 -1.64
C VAL A 91 4.59 -5.11 -0.27
N ALA A 92 4.83 -6.39 -0.15
CA ALA A 92 5.41 -7.00 1.04
C ALA A 92 6.66 -7.83 0.69
N VAL A 93 7.36 -8.33 1.68
CA VAL A 93 8.47 -9.26 1.48
C VAL A 93 8.25 -10.57 2.24
N VAL A 94 8.81 -11.64 1.69
CA VAL A 94 8.93 -12.95 2.33
C VAL A 94 10.35 -13.48 2.12
N PRO A 95 10.85 -14.42 2.93
CA PRO A 95 12.11 -15.12 2.63
C PRO A 95 12.00 -15.85 1.28
N SER A 96 13.07 -15.83 0.49
CA SER A 96 13.05 -16.40 -0.87
C SER A 96 12.91 -17.92 -0.88
N ASP A 97 13.38 -18.61 0.16
CA ASP A 97 13.22 -20.05 0.37
C ASP A 97 11.77 -20.45 0.73
N LYS A 98 10.91 -19.49 0.98
CA LYS A 98 9.47 -19.66 1.27
C LYS A 98 8.55 -19.39 0.08
N VAL A 99 9.12 -19.29 -1.13
CA VAL A 99 8.39 -19.00 -2.35
C VAL A 99 8.47 -20.20 -3.30
N GLU A 100 7.31 -20.73 -3.69
CA GLU A 100 7.20 -21.88 -4.58
C GLU A 100 6.25 -21.54 -5.75
N ILE A 101 6.72 -21.76 -6.99
CA ILE A 101 5.89 -21.63 -8.19
C ILE A 101 5.21 -22.96 -8.43
N THR A 102 3.90 -23.05 -8.25
CA THR A 102 3.15 -24.31 -8.27
C THR A 102 2.38 -24.56 -9.56
N ALA A 103 2.09 -23.51 -10.34
CA ALA A 103 1.44 -23.69 -11.65
C ALA A 103 1.83 -22.61 -12.66
N ASN A 104 1.89 -23.00 -13.92
CA ASN A 104 2.07 -22.15 -15.09
C ASN A 104 3.28 -21.20 -15.03
N GLY A 105 4.36 -21.64 -14.37
CA GLY A 105 5.61 -20.85 -14.23
C GLY A 105 6.24 -20.45 -15.55
N HIS A 106 5.98 -21.19 -16.65
CA HIS A 106 6.43 -20.85 -18.00
C HIS A 106 5.88 -19.52 -18.54
N LYS A 107 4.79 -19.01 -17.94
CA LYS A 107 4.23 -17.68 -18.25
C LYS A 107 4.96 -16.53 -17.54
N LEU A 108 5.90 -16.82 -16.65
CA LEU A 108 6.66 -15.79 -15.95
C LEU A 108 7.85 -15.32 -16.78
N HIS A 109 8.01 -14.01 -16.86
CA HIS A 109 9.20 -13.38 -17.44
C HIS A 109 9.75 -12.30 -16.51
N VAL A 110 11.06 -12.08 -16.57
CA VAL A 110 11.70 -10.99 -15.81
C VAL A 110 11.45 -9.68 -16.51
N VAL A 111 10.86 -8.71 -15.80
CA VAL A 111 10.49 -7.39 -16.35
C VAL A 111 11.73 -6.57 -16.69
N ASP A 112 12.74 -6.56 -15.81
CA ASP A 112 14.00 -5.83 -15.97
C ASP A 112 15.12 -6.66 -15.34
N PRO A 113 15.94 -7.35 -16.16
CA PRO A 113 17.04 -8.17 -15.66
C PRO A 113 18.15 -7.37 -14.97
N SER A 114 18.26 -6.06 -15.23
CA SER A 114 19.26 -5.19 -14.60
C SER A 114 18.83 -4.67 -13.22
N ALA A 115 17.53 -4.82 -12.88
CA ALA A 115 16.99 -4.32 -11.63
C ALA A 115 17.49 -5.09 -10.40
N LEU A 116 17.60 -4.40 -9.28
CA LEU A 116 17.91 -5.02 -7.99
C LEU A 116 16.87 -6.10 -7.61
N ILE A 117 15.60 -5.82 -7.83
CA ILE A 117 14.48 -6.74 -7.59
C ILE A 117 14.09 -7.33 -8.93
N LEU A 118 14.36 -8.61 -9.14
CA LEU A 118 14.05 -9.32 -10.37
C LEU A 118 12.56 -9.68 -10.43
N ARG A 119 11.72 -8.71 -10.79
CA ARG A 119 10.27 -8.86 -10.83
C ARG A 119 9.87 -9.81 -11.94
N HIS A 120 9.19 -10.90 -11.59
CA HIS A 120 8.62 -11.87 -12.51
C HIS A 120 7.13 -11.56 -12.73
N ALA A 121 6.79 -11.16 -13.94
CA ALA A 121 5.43 -10.83 -14.33
C ALA A 121 4.80 -11.96 -15.15
N CYS A 122 3.49 -12.15 -15.00
CA CYS A 122 2.72 -13.04 -15.85
C CYS A 122 2.56 -12.42 -17.25
N SER A 123 2.98 -13.11 -18.32
CA SER A 123 2.88 -12.64 -19.68
C SER A 123 1.43 -12.45 -20.18
N GLY A 124 0.46 -13.12 -19.55
CA GLY A 124 -0.95 -13.02 -19.92
C GLY A 124 -1.69 -11.82 -19.33
N CYS A 125 -1.33 -11.37 -18.11
CA CYS A 125 -2.06 -10.29 -17.43
C CYS A 125 -1.16 -9.20 -16.80
N GLY A 126 0.16 -9.31 -16.95
CA GLY A 126 1.11 -8.33 -16.43
C GLY A 126 1.28 -8.30 -14.91
N ALA A 127 0.54 -9.09 -14.14
CA ALA A 127 0.66 -9.10 -12.69
C ALA A 127 2.05 -9.58 -12.26
N HIS A 128 2.71 -8.83 -11.37
CA HIS A 128 3.99 -9.24 -10.80
C HIS A 128 3.74 -10.27 -9.69
N MET A 129 4.18 -11.50 -9.94
CA MET A 129 3.91 -12.62 -9.02
C MET A 129 4.91 -12.69 -7.89
N HIS A 130 6.19 -12.47 -8.17
CA HIS A 130 7.26 -12.41 -7.18
C HIS A 130 8.46 -11.64 -7.72
N GLY A 131 9.33 -11.15 -6.82
CA GLY A 131 10.53 -10.42 -7.21
C GLY A 131 11.68 -10.68 -6.23
N PRO A 132 12.52 -11.73 -6.43
CA PRO A 132 13.66 -12.01 -5.57
C PRO A 132 14.76 -10.96 -5.71
N VAL A 133 15.46 -10.69 -4.60
CA VAL A 133 16.72 -9.94 -4.58
C VAL A 133 17.88 -10.94 -4.55
N ARG A 134 18.60 -11.07 -5.66
CA ARG A 134 19.72 -12.02 -5.80
C ARG A 134 21.09 -11.36 -5.76
N ARG A 135 21.15 -10.02 -5.67
CA ARG A 135 22.43 -9.30 -5.65
C ARG A 135 23.19 -9.64 -4.39
N GLU A 136 24.37 -10.28 -4.58
CA GLU A 136 25.26 -10.65 -3.50
C GLU A 136 25.70 -9.44 -2.66
N GLY A 137 25.76 -9.62 -1.36
CA GLY A 137 26.12 -8.57 -0.39
C GLY A 137 25.13 -7.41 -0.26
N HIS A 138 23.93 -7.50 -0.89
CA HIS A 138 22.88 -6.52 -0.68
C HIS A 138 22.09 -6.84 0.61
N PRO A 139 21.75 -5.83 1.45
CA PRO A 139 20.99 -6.06 2.70
C PRO A 139 19.65 -6.80 2.53
N PHE A 140 19.03 -6.72 1.36
CA PHE A 140 17.79 -7.44 1.04
C PHE A 140 18.03 -8.77 0.30
N GLN A 141 19.26 -9.23 0.18
CA GLN A 141 19.55 -10.54 -0.40
C GLN A 141 18.80 -11.63 0.37
N GLY A 142 18.22 -12.60 -0.33
CA GLY A 142 17.40 -13.65 0.26
C GLY A 142 15.95 -13.25 0.57
N LEU A 143 15.55 -12.02 0.25
CA LEU A 143 14.16 -11.60 0.30
C LEU A 143 13.53 -11.60 -1.09
N THR A 144 12.24 -11.90 -1.13
CA THR A 144 11.39 -11.83 -2.32
C THR A 144 10.24 -10.88 -2.07
N PHE A 145 10.08 -9.91 -2.97
CA PHE A 145 8.97 -8.97 -2.96
C PHE A 145 7.74 -9.60 -3.60
N VAL A 146 6.58 -9.42 -2.96
CA VAL A 146 5.31 -10.05 -3.35
C VAL A 146 4.14 -9.09 -3.20
N HIS A 147 3.06 -9.36 -3.94
CA HIS A 147 1.81 -8.61 -3.90
C HIS A 147 0.74 -9.47 -3.22
N THR A 148 0.57 -9.30 -1.90
CA THR A 148 -0.35 -10.13 -1.09
C THR A 148 -1.82 -9.98 -1.46
N GLU A 149 -2.19 -8.91 -2.16
CA GLU A 149 -3.54 -8.71 -2.72
C GLU A 149 -3.91 -9.71 -3.82
N LEU A 150 -2.94 -10.39 -4.42
CA LEU A 150 -3.17 -11.49 -5.36
C LEU A 150 -3.59 -12.79 -4.66
N SER A 151 -3.63 -12.79 -3.33
CA SER A 151 -4.08 -13.94 -2.52
C SER A 151 -5.53 -13.79 -2.09
N LYS A 152 -6.28 -14.88 -2.14
CA LYS A 152 -7.63 -14.97 -1.58
C LYS A 152 -7.61 -15.23 -0.06
N GLN A 153 -6.51 -15.76 0.46
CA GLN A 153 -6.33 -15.99 1.89
C GLN A 153 -6.22 -14.66 2.63
N LYS A 154 -6.83 -14.60 3.81
CA LYS A 154 -6.78 -13.44 4.70
C LYS A 154 -5.85 -13.76 5.87
N GLY A 155 -5.21 -12.74 6.40
CA GLY A 155 -4.29 -12.93 7.54
C GLY A 155 -2.89 -12.39 7.29
N TRP A 156 -2.60 -11.93 6.07
CA TRP A 156 -1.36 -11.24 5.74
C TRP A 156 -1.11 -10.04 6.62
N SER A 157 0.15 -9.76 6.94
CA SER A 157 0.52 -8.51 7.59
C SER A 157 0.05 -7.32 6.77
N PRO A 158 -0.69 -6.37 7.36
CA PRO A 158 -1.21 -5.21 6.63
C PRO A 158 -0.08 -4.24 6.27
N PRO A 159 -0.28 -3.33 5.28
CA PRO A 159 0.63 -2.22 5.06
C PRO A 159 0.79 -1.37 6.31
N GLY A 160 2.05 -1.03 6.67
CA GLY A 160 2.38 -0.23 7.84
C GLY A 160 2.83 1.20 7.53
N PHE A 161 3.15 1.51 6.29
CA PHE A 161 3.60 2.84 5.84
C PHE A 161 3.39 2.99 4.34
N ALA A 162 3.64 4.20 3.80
CA ALA A 162 3.71 4.43 2.37
C ALA A 162 5.12 4.91 1.98
N ALA A 163 5.69 4.31 0.93
CA ALA A 163 7.05 4.59 0.45
C ALA A 163 7.03 5.19 -0.95
N PHE A 164 8.07 5.96 -1.29
CA PHE A 164 8.28 6.55 -2.61
C PHE A 164 7.07 7.35 -3.11
N VAL A 165 6.44 8.12 -2.21
CA VAL A 165 5.16 8.77 -2.52
C VAL A 165 5.31 9.86 -3.58
N SER A 166 6.43 10.60 -3.60
CA SER A 166 6.70 11.59 -4.66
C SER A 166 6.86 10.98 -6.04
N SER A 167 7.29 9.70 -6.16
CA SER A 167 7.42 9.02 -7.45
C SER A 167 6.07 8.77 -8.17
N LEU A 168 4.95 9.01 -7.48
CA LEU A 168 3.64 9.05 -8.14
C LEU A 168 3.55 10.13 -9.22
N ILE A 169 4.31 11.23 -9.07
CA ILE A 169 4.40 12.30 -10.07
C ILE A 169 5.07 11.77 -11.34
N GLU A 170 6.12 10.97 -11.19
CA GLU A 170 6.82 10.30 -12.31
C GLU A 170 5.90 9.33 -13.06
N SER A 171 4.88 8.78 -12.37
CA SER A 171 3.83 7.92 -12.96
C SER A 171 2.65 8.72 -13.53
N GLY A 172 2.76 10.05 -13.67
CA GLY A 172 1.74 10.92 -14.27
C GLY A 172 0.70 11.48 -13.30
N THR A 173 0.87 11.31 -11.99
CA THR A 173 -0.02 11.97 -11.01
C THR A 173 0.29 13.47 -10.96
N PRO A 174 -0.69 14.36 -11.19
CA PRO A 174 -0.46 15.79 -11.10
C PRO A 174 0.03 16.22 -9.71
N PRO A 175 1.07 17.07 -9.61
CA PRO A 175 1.59 17.56 -8.33
C PRO A 175 0.51 18.19 -7.44
N SER A 176 -0.49 18.84 -8.02
CA SER A 176 -1.62 19.43 -7.30
C SER A 176 -2.49 18.43 -6.55
N LYS A 177 -2.46 17.13 -6.92
CA LYS A 177 -3.17 16.05 -6.21
C LYS A 177 -2.38 15.48 -5.03
N MET A 178 -1.08 15.71 -4.96
CA MET A 178 -0.21 15.10 -3.94
C MET A 178 -0.59 15.43 -2.49
N PRO A 179 -0.97 16.68 -2.13
CA PRO A 179 -1.41 16.96 -0.76
C PRO A 179 -2.61 16.12 -0.35
N ALA A 180 -3.59 15.92 -1.24
CA ALA A 180 -4.77 15.12 -0.97
C ALA A 180 -4.45 13.63 -0.89
N ILE A 181 -3.53 13.11 -1.71
CA ILE A 181 -3.02 11.72 -1.65
C ILE A 181 -2.32 11.47 -0.31
N ARG A 182 -1.38 12.35 0.11
CA ARG A 182 -0.67 12.22 1.39
C ARG A 182 -1.65 12.28 2.57
N LYS A 183 -2.64 13.18 2.52
CA LYS A 183 -3.70 13.24 3.53
C LYS A 183 -4.52 11.95 3.59
N ARG A 184 -4.84 11.36 2.43
CA ARG A 184 -5.58 10.10 2.37
C ARG A 184 -4.77 8.94 2.93
N LEU A 185 -3.47 8.83 2.61
CA LEU A 185 -2.57 7.83 3.17
C LEU A 185 -2.51 7.92 4.69
N LYS A 186 -2.30 9.12 5.26
CA LYS A 186 -2.32 9.36 6.71
C LYS A 186 -3.66 8.97 7.36
N ALA A 187 -4.77 9.27 6.72
CA ALA A 187 -6.10 8.88 7.19
C ALA A 187 -6.31 7.35 7.22
N LEU A 188 -5.54 6.59 6.44
CA LEU A 188 -5.49 5.13 6.47
C LEU A 188 -4.47 4.58 7.48
N GLY A 189 -3.76 5.44 8.21
CA GLY A 189 -2.69 5.04 9.13
C GLY A 189 -1.35 4.77 8.45
N LEU A 190 -1.19 5.17 7.18
CA LEU A 190 0.05 5.02 6.43
C LEU A 190 0.81 6.36 6.39
N GLU A 191 1.89 6.46 7.17
CA GLU A 191 2.76 7.64 7.08
C GLU A 191 3.46 7.65 5.71
N PRO A 192 3.33 8.74 4.92
CA PRO A 192 3.93 8.84 3.59
C PRO A 192 5.37 9.32 3.64
N TYR A 193 6.28 8.50 3.13
CA TYR A 193 7.70 8.81 2.95
C TYR A 193 8.04 8.91 1.46
N ASP A 194 9.04 9.74 1.15
CA ASP A 194 9.58 9.86 -0.23
C ASP A 194 10.79 8.93 -0.47
N ALA A 195 11.10 8.08 0.50
CA ALA A 195 11.99 6.93 0.46
C ALA A 195 11.32 5.75 1.19
N LEU A 196 12.10 4.84 1.76
CA LEU A 196 11.60 3.88 2.75
C LEU A 196 11.35 4.57 4.09
N ASN A 197 10.72 3.87 5.05
CA ASN A 197 10.57 4.40 6.39
C ASN A 197 11.94 4.53 7.11
N PRO A 198 12.07 5.37 8.14
CA PRO A 198 13.36 5.62 8.81
C PRO A 198 14.09 4.35 9.25
N GLY A 199 13.41 3.40 9.88
CA GLY A 199 14.05 2.16 10.33
C GLY A 199 14.67 1.32 9.21
N LEU A 200 14.03 1.24 8.04
CA LEU A 200 14.61 0.58 6.87
C LEU A 200 15.74 1.40 6.24
N MET A 201 15.66 2.74 6.27
CA MET A 201 16.75 3.59 5.81
C MET A 201 17.98 3.46 6.70
N ASP A 202 17.81 3.42 8.02
CA ASP A 202 18.89 3.21 8.99
C ASP A 202 19.54 1.84 8.80
N TYR A 203 18.75 0.79 8.56
CA TYR A 203 19.26 -0.54 8.25
C TYR A 203 20.14 -0.55 6.99
N LEU A 204 19.69 0.08 5.90
CA LEU A 204 20.45 0.20 4.66
C LEU A 204 21.72 1.03 4.83
N ALA A 205 21.63 2.16 5.55
CA ALA A 205 22.78 3.03 5.82
C ALA A 205 23.84 2.31 6.70
N THR A 206 23.40 1.55 7.71
CA THR A 206 24.28 0.74 8.54
C THR A 206 25.03 -0.32 7.71
N ALA A 207 24.32 -1.02 6.82
CA ALA A 207 24.94 -2.00 5.94
C ALA A 207 25.98 -1.35 4.99
N ALA A 208 25.67 -0.16 4.45
CA ALA A 208 26.60 0.60 3.63
C ALA A 208 27.83 1.05 4.41
N ALA A 209 27.65 1.54 5.65
CA ALA A 209 28.74 1.95 6.52
C ALA A 209 29.68 0.77 6.89
N LYS A 210 29.11 -0.41 7.17
CA LYS A 210 29.90 -1.64 7.40
C LYS A 210 30.71 -2.01 6.18
N LYS A 211 30.10 -1.98 4.99
CA LYS A 211 30.78 -2.30 3.73
C LYS A 211 31.92 -1.33 3.40
N SER A 212 31.79 -0.05 3.70
CA SER A 212 32.82 0.97 3.47
C SER A 212 33.87 1.06 4.59
N GLY A 213 33.72 0.32 5.69
CA GLY A 213 34.57 0.43 6.86
C GLY A 213 34.35 1.70 7.70
N ALA A 214 33.31 2.47 7.42
CA ALA A 214 32.98 3.69 8.17
C ALA A 214 32.22 3.41 9.48
N TYR A 215 31.65 2.21 9.63
CA TYR A 215 30.89 1.83 10.82
C TYR A 215 31.76 1.83 12.07
N ARG A 216 31.23 2.42 13.15
CA ARG A 216 31.85 2.39 14.50
C ARG A 216 30.80 1.85 15.47
N GLU A 217 31.17 0.86 16.25
CA GLU A 217 30.39 0.47 17.43
C GLU A 217 30.59 1.52 18.52
N ALA A 218 29.49 1.87 19.20
CA ALA A 218 29.51 2.82 20.31
C ALA A 218 30.06 2.16 21.58
#